data_4ced2227c841a71a243eec014470cbc9
#
_entry.id   4ced2227c841a71a243eec014470cbc9
#
_cell.length_a   1.000
_cell.length_b   1.000
_cell.length_c   1.000
_cell.angle_alpha   90.00
_cell.angle_beta   90.00
_cell.angle_gamma   90.00
#
_symmetry.space_group_name_H-M   'P 1'
#
loop_
_entity.id
_entity.type
_entity.pdbx_description
1 polymer ?
#
loop_
_entity_poly.entity_id
_entity_poly.type
_entity_poly.pdbx_seq_one_letter_code
_entity_poly.pdbx_strand_id
1 'polypeptide(L)'
;FASALEEARADLFGLYYIADPKLVELGILSDKDAYKAQYSNYIRNGLMVQTNRIELGRQITEAHMQNRQLIAMWCYEHGQKHNVIGKKVKNGKTYFVVNDFEALRGLFGELLAEIQRIKSEGDYEAGKNLIMRYAVDIDPELHKEVLDRYAALGLKPYGGFVNPEIVPVEKDGQIVDYKVEYPDDFLGQMLHYCHKYSVL
;
A
#
# COMPACT_ATOMS: atom_id res chain seq x y z
N PHE A 1 -5.01 -10.07 14.84
CA PHE A 1 -5.78 -10.09 13.56
C PHE A 1 -6.64 -8.83 13.38
N ALA A 2 -7.14 -8.22 14.47
CA ALA A 2 -8.09 -7.09 14.39
C ALA A 2 -7.54 -5.91 13.58
N SER A 3 -6.29 -5.52 13.79
CA SER A 3 -5.65 -4.41 13.05
C SER A 3 -5.55 -4.68 11.56
N ALA A 4 -5.09 -5.88 11.16
CA ALA A 4 -4.96 -6.23 9.75
C ALA A 4 -6.31 -6.28 9.02
N LEU A 5 -7.37 -6.76 9.70
CA LEU A 5 -8.75 -6.75 9.15
C LEU A 5 -9.30 -5.32 9.04
N GLU A 6 -9.00 -4.43 10.00
CA GLU A 6 -9.42 -3.03 9.92
C GLU A 6 -8.74 -2.30 8.78
N GLU A 7 -7.42 -2.49 8.64
CA GLU A 7 -6.66 -1.94 7.51
C GLU A 7 -7.18 -2.48 6.17
N ALA A 8 -7.48 -3.78 6.10
CA ALA A 8 -8.04 -4.38 4.89
C ALA A 8 -9.42 -3.80 4.54
N ARG A 9 -10.27 -3.57 5.55
CA ARG A 9 -11.57 -2.95 5.35
C ARG A 9 -11.44 -1.52 4.80
N ALA A 10 -10.52 -0.73 5.37
CA ALA A 10 -10.29 0.65 4.94
C ALA A 10 -9.73 0.71 3.52
N ASP A 11 -8.71 -0.11 3.21
CA ASP A 11 -8.11 -0.15 1.88
C ASP A 11 -9.10 -0.65 0.82
N LEU A 12 -9.90 -1.70 1.11
CA LEU A 12 -10.93 -2.22 0.20
C LEU A 12 -12.02 -1.19 -0.08
N PHE A 13 -12.42 -0.42 0.93
CA PHE A 13 -13.37 0.66 0.74
C PHE A 13 -12.82 1.69 -0.26
N GLY A 14 -11.57 2.14 -0.04
CA GLY A 14 -10.89 3.05 -0.97
C GLY A 14 -10.75 2.48 -2.37
N LEU A 15 -10.32 1.21 -2.50
CA LEU A 15 -10.17 0.53 -3.79
C LEU A 15 -11.51 0.35 -4.52
N TYR A 16 -12.58 -0.03 -3.83
CA TYR A 16 -13.88 -0.21 -4.45
C TYR A 16 -14.45 1.09 -5.00
N TYR A 17 -14.34 2.19 -4.23
CA TYR A 17 -14.93 3.48 -4.60
C TYR A 17 -14.05 4.34 -5.50
N ILE A 18 -12.73 4.14 -5.57
CA ILE A 18 -11.86 4.95 -6.46
C ILE A 18 -12.23 4.79 -7.95
N ALA A 19 -12.90 3.69 -8.32
CA ALA A 19 -13.40 3.45 -9.67
C ALA A 19 -14.82 4.04 -9.91
N ASP A 20 -15.40 4.73 -8.92
CA ASP A 20 -16.72 5.34 -9.09
C ASP A 20 -16.63 6.60 -9.94
N PRO A 21 -17.41 6.69 -11.04
CA PRO A 21 -17.40 7.86 -11.93
C PRO A 21 -17.80 9.15 -11.21
N LYS A 22 -18.49 9.06 -10.08
CA LYS A 22 -18.85 10.21 -9.24
C LYS A 22 -17.63 11.00 -8.75
N LEU A 23 -16.48 10.34 -8.55
CA LEU A 23 -15.25 11.02 -8.14
C LEU A 23 -14.70 11.94 -9.23
N VAL A 24 -14.91 11.58 -10.50
CA VAL A 24 -14.55 12.46 -11.64
C VAL A 24 -15.56 13.61 -11.76
N GLU A 25 -16.83 13.32 -11.61
CA GLU A 25 -17.90 14.35 -11.64
C GLU A 25 -17.71 15.42 -10.55
N LEU A 26 -17.25 14.99 -9.34
CA LEU A 26 -16.92 15.89 -8.23
C LEU A 26 -15.56 16.60 -8.36
N GLY A 27 -14.79 16.32 -9.41
CA GLY A 27 -13.46 16.91 -9.62
C GLY A 27 -12.38 16.36 -8.68
N ILE A 28 -12.64 15.25 -7.96
CA ILE A 28 -11.65 14.59 -7.08
C ILE A 28 -10.62 13.83 -7.91
N LEU A 29 -11.04 13.20 -8.99
CA LEU A 29 -10.17 12.58 -9.97
C LEU A 29 -10.24 13.33 -11.30
N SER A 30 -9.10 13.51 -11.96
CA SER A 30 -9.01 14.16 -13.26
C SER A 30 -9.31 13.22 -14.44
N ASP A 31 -9.22 11.91 -14.23
CA ASP A 31 -9.36 10.88 -15.26
C ASP A 31 -10.15 9.68 -14.72
N LYS A 32 -11.14 9.25 -15.51
CA LYS A 32 -11.96 8.08 -15.22
C LYS A 32 -11.18 6.76 -15.17
N ASP A 33 -10.01 6.68 -15.80
CA ASP A 33 -9.16 5.50 -15.86
C ASP A 33 -8.02 5.52 -14.82
N ALA A 34 -7.92 6.57 -14.02
CA ALA A 34 -6.87 6.72 -12.99
C ALA A 34 -6.85 5.54 -11.98
N TYR A 35 -8.02 4.97 -11.66
CA TYR A 35 -8.12 3.82 -10.77
C TYR A 35 -7.35 2.58 -11.26
N LYS A 36 -7.18 2.41 -12.58
CA LYS A 36 -6.46 1.26 -13.15
C LYS A 36 -4.99 1.24 -12.75
N ALA A 37 -4.37 2.42 -12.66
CA ALA A 37 -3.01 2.55 -12.16
C ALA A 37 -2.92 2.16 -10.68
N GLN A 38 -3.87 2.61 -9.87
CA GLN A 38 -3.96 2.26 -8.44
C GLN A 38 -4.16 0.76 -8.24
N TYR A 39 -5.08 0.12 -8.96
CA TYR A 39 -5.31 -1.32 -8.89
C TYR A 39 -4.05 -2.11 -9.26
N SER A 40 -3.43 -1.76 -10.39
CA SER A 40 -2.20 -2.41 -10.83
C SER A 40 -1.06 -2.27 -9.81
N ASN A 41 -0.93 -1.07 -9.22
CA ASN A 41 0.07 -0.82 -8.20
C ASN A 41 -0.22 -1.59 -6.91
N TYR A 42 -1.48 -1.61 -6.46
CA TYR A 42 -1.89 -2.29 -5.22
C TYR A 42 -1.65 -3.80 -5.31
N ILE A 43 -2.10 -4.44 -6.39
CA ILE A 43 -1.91 -5.88 -6.62
C ILE A 43 -0.41 -6.23 -6.69
N ARG A 44 0.37 -5.48 -7.47
CA ARG A 44 1.81 -5.70 -7.57
C ARG A 44 2.51 -5.51 -6.22
N ASN A 45 2.12 -4.50 -5.46
CA ASN A 45 2.71 -4.24 -4.15
C ASN A 45 2.39 -5.36 -3.17
N GLY A 46 1.12 -5.77 -3.07
CA GLY A 46 0.69 -6.82 -2.16
C GLY A 46 1.26 -8.20 -2.47
N LEU A 47 1.42 -8.54 -3.76
CA LEU A 47 1.96 -9.84 -4.18
C LEU A 47 3.49 -9.91 -4.20
N MET A 48 4.18 -8.78 -4.37
CA MET A 48 5.63 -8.79 -4.61
C MET A 48 6.38 -7.67 -3.89
N VAL A 49 6.12 -6.40 -4.25
CA VAL A 49 7.07 -5.31 -4.00
C VAL A 49 7.33 -5.09 -2.52
N GLN A 50 6.31 -5.16 -1.68
CA GLN A 50 6.46 -4.92 -0.23
C GLN A 50 7.35 -5.95 0.46
N THR A 51 7.49 -7.18 -0.08
CA THR A 51 8.29 -8.24 0.55
C THR A 51 9.79 -7.98 0.50
N ASN A 52 10.24 -6.97 -0.27
CA ASN A 52 11.65 -6.52 -0.27
C ASN A 52 12.13 -6.01 1.11
N ARG A 53 11.21 -5.71 2.02
CA ARG A 53 11.50 -5.22 3.38
C ARG A 53 11.59 -6.32 4.43
N ILE A 54 11.38 -7.57 4.03
CA ILE A 54 11.33 -8.73 4.91
C ILE A 54 12.51 -9.63 4.60
N GLU A 55 13.17 -10.12 5.62
CA GLU A 55 14.24 -11.11 5.47
C GLU A 55 13.69 -12.44 4.93
N LEU A 56 14.47 -13.09 4.06
CA LEU A 56 14.07 -14.37 3.48
C LEU A 56 13.73 -15.39 4.57
N GLY A 57 12.58 -16.04 4.42
CA GLY A 57 12.08 -17.03 5.37
C GLY A 57 11.34 -16.46 6.58
N ARG A 58 11.20 -15.15 6.69
CA ARG A 58 10.36 -14.52 7.71
C ARG A 58 8.93 -14.34 7.22
N GLN A 59 8.02 -14.30 8.17
CA GLN A 59 6.60 -14.02 7.97
C GLN A 59 6.30 -12.52 8.01
N ILE A 60 5.18 -12.11 7.42
CA ILE A 60 4.65 -10.76 7.54
C ILE A 60 3.99 -10.59 8.91
N THR A 61 4.44 -9.62 9.69
CA THR A 61 3.93 -9.31 11.02
C THR A 61 3.28 -7.94 11.14
N GLU A 62 3.56 -7.03 10.19
CA GLU A 62 3.07 -5.66 10.18
C GLU A 62 1.68 -5.58 9.51
N ALA A 63 0.72 -4.92 10.17
CA ALA A 63 -0.70 -4.94 9.79
C ALA A 63 -0.99 -4.39 8.38
N HIS A 64 -0.32 -3.31 7.96
CA HIS A 64 -0.48 -2.76 6.60
C HIS A 64 0.11 -3.66 5.51
N MET A 65 1.15 -4.43 5.82
CA MET A 65 1.70 -5.40 4.88
C MET A 65 0.81 -6.64 4.82
N GLN A 66 0.26 -7.07 5.97
CA GLN A 66 -0.69 -8.18 6.05
C GLN A 66 -1.94 -7.89 5.23
N ASN A 67 -2.54 -6.70 5.38
CA ASN A 67 -3.75 -6.35 4.65
C ASN A 67 -3.53 -6.33 3.14
N ARG A 68 -2.41 -5.75 2.68
CA ARG A 68 -2.10 -5.67 1.24
C ARG A 68 -1.90 -7.04 0.63
N GLN A 69 -1.18 -7.92 1.32
CA GLN A 69 -1.02 -9.30 0.85
C GLN A 69 -2.34 -10.04 0.86
N LEU A 70 -3.14 -9.94 1.93
CA LEU A 70 -4.46 -10.55 2.03
C LEU A 70 -5.33 -10.19 0.82
N ILE A 71 -5.51 -8.90 0.57
CA ILE A 71 -6.35 -8.43 -0.53
C ILE A 71 -5.82 -8.93 -1.88
N ALA A 72 -4.52 -8.78 -2.12
CA ALA A 72 -3.92 -9.14 -3.39
C ALA A 72 -3.93 -10.67 -3.63
N MET A 73 -3.61 -11.48 -2.63
CA MET A 73 -3.63 -12.95 -2.74
C MET A 73 -5.04 -13.50 -2.84
N TRP A 74 -5.98 -12.96 -2.06
CA TRP A 74 -7.38 -13.37 -2.12
C TRP A 74 -7.97 -13.08 -3.51
N CYS A 75 -7.78 -11.87 -4.03
CA CYS A 75 -8.23 -11.52 -5.37
C CYS A 75 -7.53 -12.34 -6.46
N TYR A 76 -6.24 -12.62 -6.30
CA TYR A 76 -5.51 -13.47 -7.22
C TYR A 76 -6.10 -14.89 -7.26
N GLU A 77 -6.37 -15.50 -6.12
CA GLU A 77 -6.95 -16.84 -6.05
C GLU A 77 -8.38 -16.89 -6.58
N HIS A 78 -9.27 -16.00 -6.10
CA HIS A 78 -10.68 -16.00 -6.47
C HIS A 78 -10.92 -15.55 -7.92
N GLY A 79 -10.02 -14.74 -8.46
CA GLY A 79 -10.06 -14.31 -9.87
C GLY A 79 -9.49 -15.30 -10.89
N GLN A 80 -8.92 -16.45 -10.47
CA GLN A 80 -8.24 -17.40 -11.37
C GLN A 80 -9.14 -17.94 -12.48
N LYS A 81 -10.37 -18.29 -12.16
CA LYS A 81 -11.33 -18.86 -13.13
C LYS A 81 -11.55 -17.95 -14.35
N HIS A 82 -11.46 -16.64 -14.16
CA HIS A 82 -11.67 -15.63 -15.20
C HIS A 82 -10.37 -14.91 -15.58
N ASN A 83 -9.22 -15.38 -15.08
CA ASN A 83 -7.92 -14.78 -15.34
C ASN A 83 -7.89 -13.25 -15.06
N VAL A 84 -8.54 -12.83 -13.97
CA VAL A 84 -8.64 -11.41 -13.57
C VAL A 84 -7.26 -10.82 -13.32
N ILE A 85 -6.39 -11.59 -12.63
CA ILE A 85 -4.98 -11.28 -12.42
C ILE A 85 -4.14 -12.40 -13.02
N GLY A 86 -3.31 -12.09 -14.00
CA GLY A 86 -2.43 -13.05 -14.64
C GLY A 86 -1.02 -13.03 -14.04
N LYS A 87 -0.43 -14.22 -13.78
CA LYS A 87 1.00 -14.37 -13.49
C LYS A 87 1.73 -14.63 -14.81
N LYS A 88 2.72 -13.83 -15.14
CA LYS A 88 3.53 -13.94 -16.37
C LYS A 88 5.01 -14.00 -16.00
N VAL A 89 5.76 -14.80 -16.75
CA VAL A 89 7.23 -14.83 -16.67
C VAL A 89 7.80 -14.28 -17.97
N LYS A 90 8.67 -13.27 -17.86
CA LYS A 90 9.38 -12.68 -18.99
C LYS A 90 10.84 -12.50 -18.61
N ASN A 91 11.74 -13.06 -19.44
CA ASN A 91 13.19 -13.01 -19.21
C ASN A 91 13.58 -13.50 -17.79
N GLY A 92 12.99 -14.62 -17.34
CA GLY A 92 13.22 -15.21 -16.02
C GLY A 92 12.67 -14.40 -14.84
N LYS A 93 11.86 -13.37 -15.09
CA LYS A 93 11.28 -12.51 -14.05
C LYS A 93 9.76 -12.66 -14.01
N THR A 94 9.22 -12.78 -12.82
CA THR A 94 7.78 -12.86 -12.57
C THR A 94 7.12 -11.48 -12.59
N TYR A 95 5.93 -11.41 -13.15
CA TYR A 95 5.06 -10.23 -13.21
C TYR A 95 3.62 -10.63 -12.92
N PHE A 96 2.91 -9.78 -12.18
CA PHE A 96 1.45 -9.87 -12.04
C PHE A 96 0.80 -8.72 -12.82
N VAL A 97 -0.21 -9.06 -13.62
CA VAL A 97 -0.88 -8.13 -14.52
C VAL A 97 -2.38 -8.21 -14.29
N VAL A 98 -3.03 -7.09 -14.06
CA VAL A 98 -4.49 -7.03 -14.01
C VAL A 98 -5.00 -7.06 -15.45
N ASN A 99 -5.77 -8.10 -15.80
CA ASN A 99 -6.35 -8.27 -17.12
C ASN A 99 -7.80 -7.76 -17.20
N ASP A 100 -8.54 -7.80 -16.08
CA ASP A 100 -9.91 -7.32 -15.98
C ASP A 100 -10.09 -6.46 -14.73
N PHE A 101 -10.20 -5.15 -14.94
CA PHE A 101 -10.31 -4.18 -13.85
C PHE A 101 -11.70 -4.13 -13.22
N GLU A 102 -12.75 -4.37 -14.01
CA GLU A 102 -14.14 -4.38 -13.51
C GLU A 102 -14.39 -5.64 -12.68
N ALA A 103 -13.93 -6.80 -13.14
CA ALA A 103 -14.00 -8.02 -12.35
C ALA A 103 -13.18 -7.90 -11.06
N LEU A 104 -12.01 -7.25 -11.10
CA LEU A 104 -11.20 -6.99 -9.89
C LEU A 104 -11.94 -6.08 -8.91
N ARG A 105 -12.64 -5.04 -9.39
CA ARG A 105 -13.51 -4.22 -8.54
C ARG A 105 -14.59 -5.05 -7.85
N GLY A 106 -15.21 -5.98 -8.59
CA GLY A 106 -16.17 -6.93 -8.03
C GLY A 106 -15.58 -7.75 -6.87
N LEU A 107 -14.39 -8.31 -7.07
CA LEU A 107 -13.67 -9.07 -6.04
C LEU A 107 -13.34 -8.21 -4.80
N PHE A 108 -12.95 -6.95 -4.97
CA PHE A 108 -12.78 -6.05 -3.83
C PHE A 108 -14.08 -5.86 -3.05
N GLY A 109 -15.21 -5.72 -3.74
CA GLY A 109 -16.52 -5.61 -3.11
C GLY A 109 -16.93 -6.86 -2.33
N GLU A 110 -16.70 -8.06 -2.90
CA GLU A 110 -16.97 -9.34 -2.25
C GLU A 110 -16.13 -9.52 -0.96
N LEU A 111 -14.82 -9.26 -1.04
CA LEU A 111 -13.95 -9.35 0.13
C LEU A 111 -14.30 -8.31 1.18
N LEU A 112 -14.65 -7.08 0.78
CA LEU A 112 -15.10 -6.03 1.68
C LEU A 112 -16.36 -6.46 2.45
N ALA A 113 -17.35 -7.05 1.76
CA ALA A 113 -18.56 -7.54 2.37
C ALA A 113 -18.28 -8.67 3.37
N GLU A 114 -17.38 -9.60 3.05
CA GLU A 114 -16.99 -10.68 3.96
C GLU A 114 -16.25 -10.16 5.21
N ILE A 115 -15.30 -9.24 5.05
CA ILE A 115 -14.61 -8.63 6.21
C ILE A 115 -15.59 -7.84 7.07
N GLN A 116 -16.54 -7.13 6.46
CA GLN A 116 -17.58 -6.41 7.21
C GLN A 116 -18.49 -7.39 7.97
N ARG A 117 -18.87 -8.52 7.37
CA ARG A 117 -19.62 -9.58 8.06
C ARG A 117 -18.84 -10.11 9.27
N ILE A 118 -17.60 -10.52 9.05
CA ILE A 118 -16.70 -11.05 10.09
C ILE A 118 -16.65 -10.09 11.30
N LYS A 119 -16.48 -8.79 11.02
CA LYS A 119 -16.36 -7.77 12.06
C LYS A 119 -17.68 -7.51 12.78
N SER A 120 -18.80 -7.44 12.05
CA SER A 120 -20.11 -7.14 12.64
C SER A 120 -20.70 -8.30 13.45
N GLU A 121 -20.39 -9.54 13.06
CA GLU A 121 -20.84 -10.76 13.74
C GLU A 121 -19.85 -11.23 14.83
N GLY A 122 -18.65 -10.67 14.88
CA GLY A 122 -17.61 -11.12 15.80
C GLY A 122 -17.07 -12.51 15.46
N ASP A 123 -17.08 -12.90 14.18
CA ASP A 123 -16.67 -14.22 13.70
C ASP A 123 -15.14 -14.37 13.74
N TYR A 124 -14.62 -14.68 14.94
CA TYR A 124 -13.19 -14.79 15.19
C TYR A 124 -12.51 -15.85 14.32
N GLU A 125 -13.15 -17.02 14.15
CA GLU A 125 -12.52 -18.12 13.39
C GLU A 125 -12.44 -17.81 11.90
N ALA A 126 -13.45 -17.20 11.30
CA ALA A 126 -13.38 -16.75 9.91
C ALA A 126 -12.28 -15.68 9.72
N GLY A 127 -12.21 -14.69 10.62
CA GLY A 127 -11.17 -13.66 10.60
C GLY A 127 -9.76 -14.24 10.73
N LYS A 128 -9.55 -15.15 11.67
CA LYS A 128 -8.27 -15.87 11.85
C LYS A 128 -7.89 -16.65 10.60
N ASN A 129 -8.83 -17.43 10.05
CA ASN A 129 -8.57 -18.23 8.86
C ASN A 129 -8.23 -17.37 7.65
N LEU A 130 -8.90 -16.25 7.47
CA LEU A 130 -8.63 -15.31 6.38
C LEU A 130 -7.20 -14.74 6.48
N ILE A 131 -6.79 -14.29 7.67
CA ILE A 131 -5.45 -13.76 7.91
C ILE A 131 -4.38 -14.84 7.74
N MET A 132 -4.56 -15.99 8.38
CA MET A 132 -3.55 -17.06 8.32
C MET A 132 -3.35 -17.62 6.93
N ARG A 133 -4.42 -17.68 6.13
CA ARG A 133 -4.34 -18.20 4.75
C ARG A 133 -3.69 -17.21 3.78
N TYR A 134 -3.97 -15.90 3.90
CA TYR A 134 -3.63 -14.95 2.85
C TYR A 134 -2.63 -13.87 3.25
N ALA A 135 -2.40 -13.64 4.57
CA ALA A 135 -1.70 -12.44 5.01
C ALA A 135 -0.31 -12.68 5.61
N VAL A 136 0.02 -13.92 5.98
CA VAL A 136 1.17 -14.20 6.86
C VAL A 136 2.36 -14.77 6.08
N ASP A 137 2.12 -15.84 5.33
CA ASP A 137 3.18 -16.58 4.66
C ASP A 137 3.51 -15.97 3.30
N ILE A 138 4.78 -15.96 2.94
CA ILE A 138 5.29 -15.49 1.66
C ILE A 138 5.81 -16.70 0.88
N ASP A 139 5.47 -16.79 -0.41
CA ASP A 139 6.06 -17.79 -1.31
C ASP A 139 7.59 -17.62 -1.35
N PRO A 140 8.39 -18.64 -0.93
CA PRO A 140 9.83 -18.47 -0.76
C PRO A 140 10.59 -18.21 -2.06
N GLU A 141 10.12 -18.80 -3.18
CA GLU A 141 10.77 -18.62 -4.48
C GLU A 141 10.51 -17.23 -5.01
N LEU A 142 9.27 -16.76 -4.94
CA LEU A 142 8.91 -15.40 -5.33
C LEU A 142 9.59 -14.36 -4.42
N HIS A 143 9.65 -14.62 -3.12
CA HIS A 143 10.32 -13.74 -2.16
C HIS A 143 11.82 -13.59 -2.48
N LYS A 144 12.50 -14.70 -2.73
CA LYS A 144 13.90 -14.68 -3.15
C LYS A 144 14.09 -13.88 -4.45
N GLU A 145 13.22 -14.11 -5.45
CA GLU A 145 13.26 -13.35 -6.71
C GLU A 145 13.13 -11.84 -6.46
N VAL A 146 12.18 -11.43 -5.57
CA VAL A 146 11.98 -10.01 -5.25
C VAL A 146 13.23 -9.41 -4.60
N LEU A 147 13.82 -10.11 -3.62
CA LEU A 147 15.04 -9.63 -2.94
C LEU A 147 16.21 -9.49 -3.91
N ASP A 148 16.45 -10.48 -4.76
CA ASP A 148 17.52 -10.46 -5.77
C ASP A 148 17.33 -9.30 -6.77
N ARG A 149 16.08 -9.07 -7.21
CA ARG A 149 15.74 -7.97 -8.12
C ARG A 149 15.94 -6.61 -7.47
N TYR A 150 15.56 -6.49 -6.20
CA TYR A 150 15.71 -5.24 -5.44
C TYR A 150 17.18 -4.92 -5.20
N ALA A 151 17.99 -5.91 -4.79
CA ALA A 151 19.43 -5.75 -4.60
C ALA A 151 20.13 -5.29 -5.89
N ALA A 152 19.72 -5.83 -7.04
CA ALA A 152 20.30 -5.47 -8.34
C ALA A 152 20.04 -4.01 -8.77
N LEU A 153 19.09 -3.31 -8.13
CA LEU A 153 18.82 -1.90 -8.41
C LEU A 153 19.85 -0.95 -7.80
N GLY A 154 20.64 -1.41 -6.81
CA GLY A 154 21.64 -0.59 -6.13
C GLY A 154 21.06 0.68 -5.48
N LEU A 155 19.81 0.62 -5.01
CA LEU A 155 19.14 1.76 -4.40
C LEU A 155 19.79 2.11 -3.06
N LYS A 156 19.91 3.41 -2.80
CA LYS A 156 20.34 3.88 -1.49
C LYS A 156 19.34 3.46 -0.41
N PRO A 157 19.81 3.24 0.83
CA PRO A 157 18.91 3.04 1.96
C PRO A 157 17.90 4.19 2.09
N TYR A 158 16.72 3.86 2.60
CA TYR A 158 15.69 4.87 2.87
C TYR A 158 16.22 5.89 3.91
N GLY A 159 16.20 7.18 3.52
CA GLY A 159 16.73 8.28 4.33
C GLY A 159 15.67 9.06 5.13
N GLY A 160 14.42 8.68 5.07
CA GLY A 160 13.33 9.38 5.73
C GLY A 160 12.62 10.42 4.84
N PHE A 161 11.65 11.10 5.43
CA PHE A 161 10.92 12.20 4.77
C PHE A 161 11.56 13.53 5.09
N VAL A 162 11.57 14.43 4.12
CA VAL A 162 11.84 15.85 4.31
C VAL A 162 10.51 16.54 4.55
N ASN A 163 10.37 17.21 5.70
CA ASN A 163 9.16 17.93 6.06
C ASN A 163 9.26 19.41 5.65
N PRO A 164 8.17 20.04 5.20
CA PRO A 164 8.17 21.47 4.99
C PRO A 164 8.33 22.22 6.32
N GLU A 165 9.08 23.33 6.33
CA GLU A 165 9.13 24.27 7.43
C GLU A 165 8.17 25.42 7.15
N ILE A 166 7.30 25.74 8.11
CA ILE A 166 6.37 26.87 8.03
C ILE A 166 7.06 28.05 8.72
N VAL A 167 7.48 29.02 7.93
CA VAL A 167 8.20 30.21 8.40
C VAL A 167 7.25 31.41 8.43
N PRO A 168 7.05 32.07 9.58
CA PRO A 168 6.21 33.25 9.63
C PRO A 168 6.84 34.44 8.89
N VAL A 169 6.03 35.18 8.17
CA VAL A 169 6.39 36.47 7.58
C VAL A 169 5.91 37.55 8.50
N GLU A 170 6.84 38.30 9.08
CA GLU A 170 6.52 39.39 10.01
C GLU A 170 6.62 40.77 9.35
N LYS A 171 5.68 41.64 9.69
CA LYS A 171 5.69 43.05 9.38
C LYS A 171 5.24 43.86 10.60
N ASP A 172 6.05 44.84 11.00
CA ASP A 172 5.78 45.70 12.17
C ASP A 172 5.50 44.88 13.46
N GLY A 173 6.19 43.74 13.66
CA GLY A 173 6.04 42.87 14.83
C GLY A 173 4.77 42.01 14.80
N GLN A 174 4.05 41.96 13.70
CA GLN A 174 2.88 41.10 13.51
C GLN A 174 3.11 40.11 12.38
N ILE A 175 2.68 38.85 12.58
CA ILE A 175 2.70 37.86 11.53
C ILE A 175 1.60 38.18 10.52
N VAL A 176 1.99 38.48 9.28
CA VAL A 176 1.09 38.86 8.19
C VAL A 176 0.89 37.75 7.18
N ASP A 177 1.79 36.73 7.13
CA ASP A 177 1.73 35.60 6.20
C ASP A 177 2.63 34.47 6.68
N TYR A 178 2.59 33.34 5.97
CA TYR A 178 3.48 32.20 6.17
C TYR A 178 4.09 31.76 4.85
N LYS A 179 5.38 31.40 4.89
CA LYS A 179 6.06 30.73 3.77
C LYS A 179 6.26 29.27 4.08
N VAL A 180 6.17 28.44 3.06
CA VAL A 180 6.53 27.02 3.12
C VAL A 180 7.92 26.86 2.52
N GLU A 181 8.88 26.43 3.33
CA GLU A 181 10.26 26.18 2.90
C GLU A 181 10.56 24.69 3.03
N TYR A 182 11.33 24.15 2.08
CA TYR A 182 11.75 22.76 2.09
C TYR A 182 13.26 22.70 2.30
N PRO A 183 13.76 21.94 3.29
CA PRO A 183 15.19 21.70 3.41
C PRO A 183 15.71 20.89 2.23
N ASP A 184 16.98 21.05 1.91
CA ASP A 184 17.60 20.44 0.72
C ASP A 184 17.71 18.91 0.84
N ASP A 185 17.92 18.38 2.06
CA ASP A 185 18.05 16.96 2.31
C ASP A 185 17.64 16.56 3.73
N PHE A 186 17.46 15.24 3.93
CA PHE A 186 17.08 14.66 5.21
C PHE A 186 18.11 14.90 6.32
N LEU A 187 19.41 14.76 6.02
CA LEU A 187 20.47 14.94 7.02
C LEU A 187 20.51 16.38 7.52
N GLY A 188 20.44 17.35 6.59
CA GLY A 188 20.38 18.77 6.92
C GLY A 188 19.21 19.11 7.82
N GLN A 189 18.02 18.55 7.52
CA GLN A 189 16.85 18.74 8.35
C GLN A 189 17.01 18.14 9.76
N MET A 190 17.59 16.94 9.88
CA MET A 190 17.80 16.32 11.20
C MET A 190 18.82 17.11 12.04
N LEU A 191 19.89 17.62 11.42
CA LEU A 191 20.85 18.51 12.10
C LEU A 191 20.19 19.82 12.53
N HIS A 192 19.35 20.42 11.67
CA HIS A 192 18.58 21.62 12.00
C HIS A 192 17.67 21.37 13.22
N TYR A 193 16.92 20.27 13.25
CA TYR A 193 16.09 19.91 14.39
C TYR A 193 16.91 19.66 15.67
N CYS A 194 18.05 19.01 15.55
CA CYS A 194 18.96 18.81 16.67
C CYS A 194 19.40 20.15 17.29
N HIS A 195 19.83 21.11 16.46
CA HIS A 195 20.24 22.44 16.93
C HIS A 195 19.06 23.27 17.47
N LYS A 196 17.91 23.19 16.85
CA LYS A 196 16.76 24.05 17.19
C LYS A 196 15.96 23.56 18.40
N TYR A 197 15.85 22.25 18.56
CA TYR A 197 14.94 21.64 19.53
C TYR A 197 15.64 20.75 20.58
N SER A 198 16.91 20.42 20.40
CA SER A 198 17.65 19.65 21.39
C SER A 198 17.93 20.48 22.63
N VAL A 199 17.74 19.88 23.77
CA VAL A 199 18.06 20.43 25.10
C VAL A 199 19.42 19.95 25.64
N LEU A 200 20.23 19.32 24.78
CA LEU A 200 21.56 18.81 25.12
C LEU A 200 22.61 19.92 25.04
#